data_f2ffc3df7a8d749ea0eaee6fda04b986
#
_entry.id   f2ffc3df7a8d749ea0eaee6fda04b986
#
_cell.length_a   1.000
_cell.length_b   1.000
_cell.length_c   1.000
_cell.angle_alpha   90.00
_cell.angle_beta   90.00
_cell.angle_gamma   90.00
#
_symmetry.space_group_name_H-M   'P 1'
#
loop_
_entity.id
_entity.type
_entity.pdbx_description
1 polymer ?
#
loop_
_entity_poly.entity_id
_entity_poly.type
_entity_poly.pdbx_seq_one_letter_code
_entity_poly.pdbx_strand_id
1 'polypeptide(L)'
;MAKKTAKKSSTSRKAAKKASSKSAPSSKKAASRARQVRPGFIAHTELASRDPAATKAWCQKVLGWKFGPSMPTPNGDYHMWSFGDNVGGGIRNNNPPEGPGSIPYAEVADIKAAYANALKAGATEMFPPDEIPGGMGWIAIVQAPGGVPIGFWGAK
;
A
#
# COMPACT_ATOMS: atom_id res chain seq x y z
N MET A 1 57.93 12.80 -48.15
CA MET A 1 57.41 12.91 -49.53
C MET A 1 55.92 13.16 -49.40
N ALA A 2 55.42 14.36 -49.50
CA ALA A 2 54.96 15.03 -50.74
C ALA A 2 53.78 14.22 -51.34
N LYS A 3 52.62 14.72 -51.53
CA LYS A 3 51.99 15.91 -52.10
C LYS A 3 50.47 15.60 -52.09
N LYS A 4 49.51 16.39 -52.00
CA LYS A 4 49.07 17.67 -52.50
C LYS A 4 47.55 17.56 -52.82
N THR A 5 46.81 18.54 -52.29
CA THR A 5 45.80 19.42 -52.90
C THR A 5 44.67 18.83 -53.76
N ALA A 6 43.41 19.26 -53.56
CA ALA A 6 42.70 20.45 -53.98
C ALA A 6 41.21 20.31 -53.64
N LYS A 7 40.51 21.23 -53.01
CA LYS A 7 39.87 22.50 -53.40
C LYS A 7 38.81 22.39 -54.52
N LYS A 8 37.52 22.61 -54.15
CA LYS A 8 36.48 23.45 -54.83
C LYS A 8 35.12 23.11 -54.16
N SER A 9 34.49 24.01 -53.50
CA SER A 9 33.74 25.24 -53.79
C SER A 9 32.34 25.04 -54.34
N SER A 10 31.40 25.69 -53.58
CA SER A 10 30.12 26.29 -53.98
C SER A 10 28.94 25.29 -54.02
N THR A 11 27.75 25.55 -53.56
CA THR A 11 26.97 26.77 -53.56
C THR A 11 25.76 26.64 -52.66
N SER A 12 25.39 27.72 -52.05
CA SER A 12 24.14 28.12 -51.43
C SER A 12 22.87 27.47 -51.98
N ARG A 13 21.99 26.96 -51.10
CA ARG A 13 20.54 27.19 -51.24
C ARG A 13 19.87 27.24 -49.91
N LYS A 14 19.43 28.44 -49.56
CA LYS A 14 18.54 28.83 -48.48
C LYS A 14 17.15 28.21 -48.73
N ALA A 15 16.69 27.38 -47.86
CA ALA A 15 15.27 27.00 -47.80
C ALA A 15 14.79 27.13 -46.36
N ALA A 16 14.01 28.16 -46.15
CA ALA A 16 13.26 28.39 -44.95
C ALA A 16 12.26 27.25 -44.76
N LYS A 17 12.33 26.55 -43.64
CA LYS A 17 11.32 25.56 -43.26
C LYS A 17 10.66 25.95 -41.93
N LYS A 18 9.48 26.44 -42.14
CA LYS A 18 8.34 26.68 -41.25
C LYS A 18 8.44 25.93 -39.95
N ALA A 19 8.54 26.62 -38.83
CA ALA A 19 8.38 26.11 -37.51
C ALA A 19 6.91 25.70 -37.29
N SER A 20 6.62 24.42 -37.24
CA SER A 20 5.35 23.91 -36.74
C SER A 20 5.47 23.74 -35.24
N SER A 21 4.85 24.63 -34.52
CA SER A 21 4.64 24.51 -33.06
C SER A 21 3.76 23.31 -32.80
N LYS A 22 4.35 22.17 -32.39
CA LYS A 22 3.59 21.07 -31.79
C LYS A 22 3.21 21.49 -30.36
N SER A 23 1.96 21.85 -30.19
CA SER A 23 1.34 21.98 -28.88
C SER A 23 1.54 20.68 -28.10
N ALA A 24 2.19 20.77 -26.94
CA ALA A 24 2.28 19.67 -25.98
C ALA A 24 0.89 19.23 -25.54
N PRO A 25 0.62 17.91 -25.41
CA PRO A 25 -0.65 17.46 -24.89
C PRO A 25 -0.77 17.92 -23.44
N SER A 26 -1.78 18.73 -23.16
CA SER A 26 -2.24 19.09 -21.84
C SER A 26 -2.41 17.81 -21.01
N SER A 27 -1.61 17.64 -19.97
CA SER A 27 -1.78 16.59 -18.98
C SER A 27 -3.12 16.84 -18.27
N LYS A 28 -4.17 16.20 -18.72
CA LYS A 28 -5.42 16.09 -17.97
C LYS A 28 -5.08 15.39 -16.65
N LYS A 29 -5.04 16.20 -15.58
CA LYS A 29 -4.96 15.74 -14.20
C LYS A 29 -6.02 14.66 -14.02
N ALA A 30 -5.59 13.41 -13.93
CA ALA A 30 -6.49 12.30 -13.64
C ALA A 30 -7.14 12.62 -12.29
N ALA A 31 -8.42 12.99 -12.32
CA ALA A 31 -9.21 13.10 -11.10
C ALA A 31 -9.14 11.73 -10.42
N SER A 32 -8.59 11.68 -9.22
CA SER A 32 -8.55 10.46 -8.43
C SER A 32 -9.99 10.01 -8.24
N ARG A 33 -10.37 8.94 -8.92
CA ARG A 33 -11.65 8.29 -8.67
C ARG A 33 -11.67 7.95 -7.18
N ALA A 34 -12.63 8.52 -6.45
CA ALA A 34 -12.84 8.15 -5.06
C ALA A 34 -12.89 6.62 -4.99
N ARG A 35 -12.05 6.04 -4.15
CA ARG A 35 -11.99 4.59 -3.97
C ARG A 35 -13.36 4.10 -3.51
N GLN A 36 -13.95 3.18 -4.26
CA GLN A 36 -15.21 2.57 -3.87
C GLN A 36 -14.96 1.60 -2.72
N VAL A 37 -15.65 1.80 -1.60
CA VAL A 37 -15.63 0.87 -0.47
C VAL A 37 -16.18 -0.49 -0.91
N ARG A 38 -15.52 -1.56 -0.52
CA ARG A 38 -15.90 -2.96 -0.81
C ARG A 38 -16.20 -3.69 0.51
N PRO A 39 -17.40 -3.52 1.09
CA PRO A 39 -17.72 -4.06 2.40
C PRO A 39 -17.45 -5.59 2.47
N GLY A 40 -16.73 -6.02 3.51
CA GLY A 40 -16.32 -7.40 3.71
C GLY A 40 -15.11 -7.88 2.89
N PHE A 41 -14.57 -7.06 1.99
CA PHE A 41 -13.35 -7.42 1.26
C PHE A 41 -12.15 -7.38 2.21
N ILE A 42 -11.33 -8.45 2.22
CA ILE A 42 -10.09 -8.47 3.00
C ILE A 42 -9.04 -7.60 2.29
N ALA A 43 -8.91 -6.37 2.75
CA ALA A 43 -8.00 -5.39 2.17
C ALA A 43 -6.59 -5.46 2.73
N HIS A 44 -6.42 -6.02 3.92
CA HIS A 44 -5.15 -6.08 4.64
C HIS A 44 -5.08 -7.37 5.46
N THR A 45 -3.89 -7.95 5.58
CA THR A 45 -3.63 -9.06 6.49
C THR A 45 -2.46 -8.69 7.39
N GLU A 46 -2.68 -8.72 8.68
CA GLU A 46 -1.62 -8.48 9.66
C GLU A 46 -1.04 -9.80 10.14
N LEU A 47 0.28 -9.90 10.17
CA LEU A 47 1.01 -11.04 10.72
C LEU A 47 1.66 -10.62 12.04
N ALA A 48 1.21 -11.20 13.14
CA ALA A 48 1.83 -11.07 14.44
C ALA A 48 2.96 -12.09 14.55
N SER A 49 4.19 -11.64 14.75
CA SER A 49 5.38 -12.49 14.78
C SER A 49 6.20 -12.27 16.05
N ARG A 50 6.84 -13.32 16.55
CA ARG A 50 7.85 -13.22 17.62
C ARG A 50 9.14 -12.58 17.13
N ASP A 51 9.41 -12.70 15.83
CA ASP A 51 10.55 -12.09 15.14
C ASP A 51 10.13 -11.58 13.77
N PRO A 52 9.61 -10.34 13.69
CA PRO A 52 9.16 -9.73 12.44
C PRO A 52 10.26 -9.65 11.38
N ALA A 53 11.51 -9.42 11.77
CA ALA A 53 12.62 -9.31 10.82
C ALA A 53 12.92 -10.66 10.16
N ALA A 54 12.97 -11.74 10.94
CA ALA A 54 13.15 -13.09 10.41
C ALA A 54 11.97 -13.51 9.52
N THR A 55 10.73 -13.24 9.94
CA THR A 55 9.53 -13.51 9.14
C THR A 55 9.55 -12.76 7.81
N LYS A 56 9.91 -11.47 7.83
CA LYS A 56 10.08 -10.65 6.64
C LYS A 56 11.12 -11.25 5.69
N ALA A 57 12.31 -11.59 6.20
CA ALA A 57 13.37 -12.17 5.40
C ALA A 57 12.95 -13.50 4.74
N TRP A 58 12.22 -14.33 5.49
CA TRP A 58 11.67 -15.58 4.95
C TRP A 58 10.65 -15.32 3.84
N CYS A 59 9.70 -14.42 4.05
CA CYS A 59 8.69 -14.05 3.05
C CYS A 59 9.32 -13.48 1.77
N GLN A 60 10.37 -12.68 1.90
CA GLN A 60 11.12 -12.17 0.75
C GLN A 60 11.78 -13.30 -0.04
N LYS A 61 12.45 -14.21 0.67
CA LYS A 61 13.21 -15.31 0.06
C LYS A 61 12.33 -16.36 -0.59
N VAL A 62 11.24 -16.75 0.08
CA VAL A 62 10.42 -17.90 -0.32
C VAL A 62 9.23 -17.49 -1.18
N LEU A 63 8.58 -16.36 -0.84
CA LEU A 63 7.36 -15.90 -1.50
C LEU A 63 7.62 -14.77 -2.50
N GLY A 64 8.83 -14.20 -2.51
CA GLY A 64 9.16 -13.07 -3.37
C GLY A 64 8.45 -11.76 -2.99
N TRP A 65 7.93 -11.66 -1.76
CA TRP A 65 7.20 -10.48 -1.32
C TRP A 65 8.09 -9.23 -1.32
N LYS A 66 7.50 -8.11 -1.73
CA LYS A 66 8.18 -6.81 -1.76
C LYS A 66 7.73 -5.98 -0.56
N PHE A 67 8.70 -5.52 0.22
CA PHE A 67 8.45 -4.68 1.38
C PHE A 67 8.91 -3.26 1.12
N GLY A 68 8.13 -2.30 1.59
CA GLY A 68 8.51 -0.90 1.67
C GLY A 68 9.45 -0.63 2.85
N PRO A 69 9.78 0.65 3.10
CA PRO A 69 10.45 1.07 4.31
C PRO A 69 9.65 0.64 5.54
N SER A 70 10.35 0.20 6.59
CA SER A 70 9.69 -0.13 7.85
C SER A 70 9.18 1.14 8.54
N MET A 71 8.04 1.03 9.19
CA MET A 71 7.48 2.12 9.98
C MET A 71 7.74 1.85 11.46
N PRO A 72 8.38 2.77 12.19
CA PRO A 72 8.55 2.63 13.62
C PRO A 72 7.20 2.75 14.33
N THR A 73 6.94 1.85 15.27
CA THR A 73 5.77 1.90 16.16
C THR A 73 6.21 1.75 17.62
N PRO A 74 5.35 2.05 18.60
CA PRO A 74 5.68 1.82 20.01
C PRO A 74 6.07 0.38 20.33
N ASN A 75 5.60 -0.59 19.54
CA ASN A 75 5.84 -2.03 19.74
C ASN A 75 6.91 -2.59 18.79
N GLY A 76 7.75 -1.73 18.21
CA GLY A 76 8.80 -2.12 17.26
C GLY A 76 8.43 -1.79 15.81
N ASP A 77 9.24 -2.24 14.88
CA ASP A 77 9.07 -1.94 13.47
C ASP A 77 7.87 -2.69 12.86
N TYR A 78 7.08 -1.96 12.10
CA TYR A 78 6.00 -2.51 11.26
C TYR A 78 6.47 -2.62 9.81
N HIS A 79 6.45 -3.81 9.26
CA HIS A 79 6.96 -4.11 7.92
C HIS A 79 5.81 -4.34 6.94
N MET A 80 5.52 -3.37 6.09
CA MET A 80 4.43 -3.46 5.10
C MET A 80 4.89 -4.10 3.79
N TRP A 81 4.04 -4.97 3.24
CA TRP A 81 4.14 -5.44 1.86
C TRP A 81 2.88 -5.06 1.06
N SER A 82 3.01 -4.99 -0.27
CA SER A 82 1.89 -4.71 -1.15
C SER A 82 2.02 -5.46 -2.46
N PHE A 83 0.91 -5.89 -3.01
CA PHE A 83 0.78 -6.42 -4.37
C PHE A 83 0.16 -5.41 -5.35
N GLY A 84 -0.03 -4.16 -4.95
CA GLY A 84 -0.83 -3.16 -5.67
C GLY A 84 -2.32 -3.28 -5.37
N ASP A 85 -3.14 -2.41 -5.98
CA ASP A 85 -4.61 -2.39 -5.87
C ASP A 85 -5.16 -2.43 -4.43
N ASN A 86 -4.39 -1.89 -3.48
CA ASN A 86 -4.71 -1.89 -2.05
C ASN A 86 -4.87 -3.31 -1.44
N VAL A 87 -4.12 -4.27 -1.95
CA VAL A 87 -3.98 -5.61 -1.39
C VAL A 87 -2.58 -5.76 -0.83
N GLY A 88 -2.48 -6.17 0.42
CA GLY A 88 -1.20 -6.32 1.08
C GLY A 88 -1.36 -6.63 2.56
N GLY A 89 -0.35 -6.29 3.32
CA GLY A 89 -0.37 -6.54 4.74
C GLY A 89 0.82 -5.93 5.48
N GLY A 90 0.92 -6.27 6.74
CA GLY A 90 2.02 -5.86 7.61
C GLY A 90 2.47 -6.98 8.55
N ILE A 91 3.74 -6.97 8.88
CA ILE A 91 4.32 -7.85 9.93
C ILE A 91 4.70 -6.97 11.11
N ARG A 92 4.22 -7.33 12.29
CA ARG A 92 4.54 -6.68 13.56
C ARG A 92 5.00 -7.67 14.63
N ASN A 93 5.50 -7.15 15.72
CA ASN A 93 5.64 -7.96 16.93
C ASN A 93 4.26 -8.42 17.42
N ASN A 94 4.18 -9.65 17.88
CA ASN A 94 3.03 -10.08 18.67
C ASN A 94 3.11 -9.44 20.07
N ASN A 95 1.95 -9.14 20.66
CA ASN A 95 1.83 -8.55 21.99
C ASN A 95 1.31 -9.62 22.97
N PRO A 96 2.18 -10.21 23.80
CA PRO A 96 1.70 -11.18 24.79
C PRO A 96 0.54 -10.63 25.63
N PRO A 97 -0.50 -11.46 25.92
CA PRO A 97 -0.58 -12.91 25.73
C PRO A 97 -0.93 -13.38 24.30
N GLU A 98 -1.02 -12.48 23.32
CA GLU A 98 -1.24 -12.83 21.91
C GLU A 98 -0.14 -13.77 21.42
N GLY A 99 -0.53 -14.91 20.83
CA GLY A 99 0.39 -15.78 20.11
C GLY A 99 0.70 -15.25 18.70
N PRO A 100 1.74 -15.79 18.04
CA PRO A 100 1.93 -15.55 16.61
C PRO A 100 0.73 -16.01 15.80
N GLY A 101 0.36 -15.23 14.78
CA GLY A 101 -0.82 -15.52 13.99
C GLY A 101 -1.08 -14.50 12.91
N SER A 102 -2.27 -14.55 12.32
CA SER A 102 -2.70 -13.55 11.34
C SER A 102 -4.09 -13.01 11.67
N ILE A 103 -4.30 -11.73 11.38
CA ILE A 103 -5.57 -11.03 11.51
C ILE A 103 -5.94 -10.49 10.13
N PRO A 104 -7.00 -11.01 9.49
CA PRO A 104 -7.55 -10.42 8.28
C PRO A 104 -8.35 -9.16 8.62
N TYR A 105 -8.15 -8.08 7.87
CA TYR A 105 -8.89 -6.84 8.02
C TYR A 105 -9.89 -6.69 6.87
N ALA A 106 -11.18 -6.71 7.22
CA ALA A 106 -12.26 -6.46 6.29
C ALA A 106 -12.49 -4.97 6.11
N GLU A 107 -12.65 -4.54 4.86
CA GLU A 107 -13.01 -3.16 4.55
C GLU A 107 -14.45 -2.88 4.95
N VAL A 108 -14.69 -1.75 5.63
CA VAL A 108 -16.02 -1.29 6.06
C VAL A 108 -16.22 0.18 5.73
N ALA A 109 -17.48 0.57 5.52
CA ALA A 109 -17.82 1.96 5.22
C ALA A 109 -17.77 2.86 6.45
N ASP A 110 -18.17 2.34 7.61
CA ASP A 110 -18.19 3.01 8.91
C ASP A 110 -17.65 2.04 9.97
N ILE A 111 -16.50 2.39 10.55
CA ILE A 111 -15.80 1.54 11.50
C ILE A 111 -16.58 1.38 12.80
N LYS A 112 -17.19 2.46 13.29
CA LYS A 112 -17.92 2.45 14.56
C LYS A 112 -19.20 1.63 14.45
N ALA A 113 -19.93 1.79 13.33
CA ALA A 113 -21.12 1.01 13.07
C ALA A 113 -20.80 -0.49 12.90
N ALA A 114 -19.74 -0.82 12.14
CA ALA A 114 -19.31 -2.20 11.94
C ALA A 114 -18.91 -2.86 13.26
N TYR A 115 -18.13 -2.17 14.08
CA TYR A 115 -17.72 -2.63 15.40
C TYR A 115 -18.91 -2.87 16.32
N ALA A 116 -19.82 -1.89 16.45
CA ALA A 116 -21.01 -2.02 17.28
C ALA A 116 -21.91 -3.19 16.84
N ASN A 117 -22.05 -3.39 15.52
CA ASN A 117 -22.81 -4.49 14.96
C ASN A 117 -22.15 -5.86 15.24
N ALA A 118 -20.82 -5.93 15.18
CA ALA A 118 -20.08 -7.15 15.52
C ALA A 118 -20.31 -7.56 16.99
N LEU A 119 -20.21 -6.60 17.92
CA LEU A 119 -20.47 -6.87 19.34
C LEU A 119 -21.91 -7.34 19.58
N LYS A 120 -22.90 -6.68 18.94
CA LYS A 120 -24.31 -7.13 19.00
C LYS A 120 -24.51 -8.54 18.42
N ALA A 121 -23.69 -8.94 17.48
CA ALA A 121 -23.71 -10.27 16.87
C ALA A 121 -22.93 -11.33 17.68
N GLY A 122 -22.45 -10.99 18.89
CA GLY A 122 -21.80 -11.93 19.80
C GLY A 122 -20.27 -11.97 19.71
N ALA A 123 -19.64 -11.02 19.02
CA ALA A 123 -18.18 -10.88 19.07
C ALA A 123 -17.75 -10.27 20.42
N THR A 124 -16.52 -10.57 20.82
CA THR A 124 -15.86 -9.98 22.00
C THR A 124 -14.91 -8.87 21.53
N GLU A 125 -14.85 -7.79 22.28
CA GLU A 125 -13.90 -6.69 22.03
C GLU A 125 -12.46 -7.16 22.19
N MET A 126 -11.59 -6.76 21.23
CA MET A 126 -10.14 -6.90 21.34
C MET A 126 -9.43 -5.52 21.26
N PHE A 127 -9.81 -4.72 20.26
CA PHE A 127 -9.28 -3.39 20.05
C PHE A 127 -10.40 -2.47 19.54
N PRO A 128 -10.81 -1.45 20.30
CA PRO A 128 -11.88 -0.55 19.89
C PRO A 128 -11.48 0.30 18.68
N PRO A 129 -12.46 0.97 18.02
CA PRO A 129 -12.17 1.86 16.89
C PRO A 129 -11.15 2.94 17.24
N ASP A 130 -10.04 2.97 16.52
CA ASP A 130 -8.95 3.95 16.70
C ASP A 130 -8.41 4.42 15.36
N GLU A 131 -7.93 5.66 15.31
CA GLU A 131 -7.40 6.25 14.09
C GLU A 131 -5.93 5.86 13.88
N ILE A 132 -5.62 5.41 12.66
CA ILE A 132 -4.23 5.12 12.29
C ILE A 132 -3.50 6.46 12.05
N PRO A 133 -2.38 6.73 12.73
CA PRO A 133 -1.61 7.97 12.53
C PRO A 133 -1.30 8.24 11.05
N GLY A 134 -1.33 9.50 10.66
CA GLY A 134 -1.05 9.91 9.28
C GLY A 134 -2.23 9.85 8.34
N GLY A 135 -3.46 9.73 8.87
CA GLY A 135 -4.68 9.76 8.04
C GLY A 135 -4.90 8.50 7.20
N MET A 136 -4.31 7.38 7.61
CA MET A 136 -4.43 6.09 6.91
C MET A 136 -5.77 5.38 7.15
N GLY A 137 -6.70 6.02 7.84
CA GLY A 137 -8.02 5.50 8.18
C GLY A 137 -8.13 5.03 9.62
N TRP A 138 -9.12 4.22 9.88
CA TRP A 138 -9.47 3.70 11.20
C TRP A 138 -9.38 2.18 11.22
N ILE A 139 -9.04 1.62 12.37
CA ILE A 139 -9.03 0.18 12.60
C ILE A 139 -9.83 -0.16 13.87
N ALA A 140 -10.33 -1.39 13.91
CA ALA A 140 -10.84 -2.04 15.12
C ALA A 140 -10.61 -3.54 15.00
N ILE A 141 -10.52 -4.27 16.11
CA ILE A 141 -10.38 -5.72 16.12
C ILE A 141 -11.39 -6.31 17.09
N VAL A 142 -12.07 -7.34 16.65
CA VAL A 142 -12.97 -8.13 17.48
C VAL A 142 -12.57 -9.60 17.43
N GLN A 143 -12.90 -10.33 18.45
CA GLN A 143 -12.87 -11.80 18.43
C GLN A 143 -14.26 -12.29 18.04
N ALA A 144 -14.38 -12.87 16.86
CA ALA A 144 -15.63 -13.46 16.39
C ALA A 144 -16.02 -14.67 17.25
N PRO A 145 -17.31 -15.08 17.28
CA PRO A 145 -17.71 -16.34 17.89
C PRO A 145 -16.85 -17.49 17.38
N GLY A 146 -16.34 -18.32 18.30
CA GLY A 146 -15.35 -19.35 17.96
C GLY A 146 -13.89 -18.93 18.17
N GLY A 147 -13.63 -17.68 18.61
CA GLY A 147 -12.30 -17.25 19.03
C GLY A 147 -11.38 -16.72 17.92
N VAL A 148 -11.90 -16.47 16.71
CA VAL A 148 -11.10 -15.98 15.58
C VAL A 148 -11.02 -14.45 15.59
N PRO A 149 -9.81 -13.84 15.59
CA PRO A 149 -9.67 -12.41 15.47
C PRO A 149 -10.00 -11.93 14.05
N ILE A 150 -10.82 -10.89 13.95
CA ILE A 150 -11.17 -10.20 12.71
C ILE A 150 -10.96 -8.71 12.92
N GLY A 151 -10.18 -8.11 12.06
CA GLY A 151 -10.00 -6.67 11.99
C GLY A 151 -11.01 -6.01 11.05
N PHE A 152 -11.35 -4.77 11.34
CA PHE A 152 -12.05 -3.87 10.44
C PHE A 152 -11.11 -2.72 10.06
N TRP A 153 -11.19 -2.28 8.81
CA TRP A 153 -10.52 -1.09 8.33
C TRP A 153 -11.49 -0.24 7.52
N GLY A 154 -11.47 1.06 7.74
CA GLY A 154 -12.31 2.01 7.03
C GLY A 154 -11.70 3.41 7.01
N ALA A 155 -12.16 4.25 6.08
CA ALA A 155 -11.68 5.63 5.97
C ALA A 155 -12.21 6.53 7.10
N LYS A 156 -13.24 6.11 7.79
CA LYS A 156 -13.88 6.82 8.92
C LYS A 156 -14.66 5.84 9.82
#